data_eb8f675e7da5aee4be8486697aaa1f2a
#
_entry.id   eb8f675e7da5aee4be8486697aaa1f2a
#
_cell.length_a   1.000
_cell.length_b   1.000
_cell.length_c   1.000
_cell.angle_alpha   90.00
_cell.angle_beta   90.00
_cell.angle_gamma   90.00
#
_symmetry.space_group_name_H-M   'P 1'
#
loop_
_entity.id
_entity.type
_entity.pdbx_description
1 polymer ?
#
loop_
_entity_poly.entity_id
_entity_poly.type
_entity_poly.pdbx_seq_one_letter_code
_entity_poly.pdbx_strand_id
1 'polypeptide(L)'
;NARVKYIPAETFINEFLEHLRLSDMDNFKKTYRSLDLLLIDDIQSLSGRKVQTQDEFFNTFNALHNNNKQIVLTSDRRPEQLENLPERLVTRFSWGLTTDITPPDFETRIAILNSKTEDLDYHFQPDTIEYLAGQFDSNVRELEGALKDISLMAKVKQINTITVDI
;
A
#
# COMPACT_ATOMS: atom_id res chain seq x y z
N ASN A 1 3.43 -21.13 13.50
CA ASN A 1 3.72 -19.84 12.85
C ASN A 1 2.87 -19.72 11.59
N ALA A 2 2.13 -18.61 11.40
CA ALA A 2 1.37 -18.34 10.20
C ALA A 2 2.32 -17.99 9.04
N ARG A 3 1.99 -18.47 7.83
CA ARG A 3 2.70 -18.11 6.59
C ARG A 3 2.04 -16.88 5.98
N VAL A 4 2.72 -15.75 6.06
CA VAL A 4 2.24 -14.45 5.61
C VAL A 4 3.10 -13.96 4.44
N LYS A 5 2.47 -13.44 3.38
CA LYS A 5 3.15 -12.75 2.28
C LYS A 5 2.47 -11.40 2.02
N TYR A 6 3.27 -10.32 2.01
CA TYR A 6 2.87 -8.98 1.57
C TYR A 6 3.65 -8.62 0.32
N ILE A 7 2.96 -8.25 -0.74
CA ILE A 7 3.57 -7.85 -2.01
C ILE A 7 2.70 -6.83 -2.76
N PRO A 8 3.30 -5.95 -3.56
CA PRO A 8 2.58 -5.24 -4.62
C PRO A 8 2.03 -6.21 -5.67
N ALA A 9 0.88 -5.88 -6.29
CA ALA A 9 0.31 -6.69 -7.36
C ALA A 9 1.26 -6.83 -8.56
N GLU A 10 2.09 -5.83 -8.82
CA GLU A 10 3.12 -5.89 -9.87
C GLU A 10 4.17 -6.99 -9.60
N THR A 11 4.54 -7.18 -8.33
CA THR A 11 5.45 -8.30 -7.95
C THR A 11 4.79 -9.66 -8.21
N PHE A 12 3.49 -9.81 -7.88
CA PHE A 12 2.76 -11.02 -8.23
C PHE A 12 2.78 -11.30 -9.74
N ILE A 13 2.54 -10.26 -10.56
CA ILE A 13 2.59 -10.36 -12.03
C ILE A 13 3.95 -10.83 -12.50
N ASN A 14 5.02 -10.21 -11.99
CA ASN A 14 6.39 -10.51 -12.40
C ASN A 14 6.80 -11.94 -11.99
N GLU A 15 6.52 -12.34 -10.74
CA GLU A 15 6.78 -13.70 -10.26
C GLU A 15 6.01 -14.75 -11.09
N PHE A 16 4.73 -14.47 -11.42
CA PHE A 16 3.94 -15.35 -12.27
C PHE A 16 4.56 -15.52 -13.67
N LEU A 17 4.91 -14.42 -14.32
CA LEU A 17 5.52 -14.45 -15.66
C LEU A 17 6.88 -15.14 -15.67
N GLU A 18 7.68 -14.98 -14.62
CA GLU A 18 8.95 -15.67 -14.47
C GLU A 18 8.77 -17.18 -14.32
N HIS A 19 7.88 -17.62 -13.41
CA HIS A 19 7.58 -19.05 -13.24
C HIS A 19 6.95 -19.67 -14.48
N LEU A 20 6.13 -18.92 -15.22
CA LEU A 20 5.56 -19.36 -16.49
C LEU A 20 6.67 -19.58 -17.54
N ARG A 21 7.61 -18.63 -17.66
CA ARG A 21 8.75 -18.75 -18.57
C ARG A 21 9.67 -19.92 -18.24
N LEU A 22 9.86 -20.20 -16.95
CA LEU A 22 10.69 -21.31 -16.47
C LEU A 22 9.96 -22.66 -16.43
N SER A 23 8.67 -22.69 -16.83
CA SER A 23 7.81 -23.90 -16.73
C SER A 23 7.73 -24.46 -15.31
N ASP A 24 7.81 -23.60 -14.29
CA ASP A 24 7.82 -23.92 -12.85
C ASP A 24 6.54 -23.44 -12.12
N MET A 25 5.40 -23.62 -12.74
CA MET A 25 4.11 -23.19 -12.20
C MET A 25 3.71 -23.94 -10.93
N ASP A 26 4.20 -25.16 -10.73
CA ASP A 26 3.87 -25.93 -9.53
C ASP A 26 4.48 -25.28 -8.29
N ASN A 27 5.69 -24.75 -8.39
CA ASN A 27 6.35 -24.03 -7.29
C ASN A 27 5.66 -22.69 -6.99
N PHE A 28 5.27 -21.95 -8.04
CA PHE A 28 4.47 -20.74 -7.90
C PHE A 28 3.17 -21.01 -7.12
N LYS A 29 2.39 -22.00 -7.58
CA LYS A 29 1.13 -22.38 -6.93
C LYS A 29 1.35 -22.84 -5.49
N LYS A 30 2.39 -23.63 -5.22
CA LYS A 30 2.74 -24.08 -3.87
C LYS A 30 3.06 -22.90 -2.96
N THR A 31 3.82 -21.92 -3.45
CA THR A 31 4.19 -20.71 -2.69
C THR A 31 2.95 -19.92 -2.29
N TYR A 32 2.09 -19.58 -3.24
CA TYR A 32 0.95 -18.69 -2.99
C TYR A 32 -0.23 -19.38 -2.30
N ARG A 33 -0.59 -20.61 -2.74
CA ARG A 33 -1.78 -21.30 -2.23
C ARG A 33 -1.57 -21.96 -0.86
N SER A 34 -0.33 -21.99 -0.36
CA SER A 34 -0.01 -22.49 0.98
C SER A 34 -0.03 -21.39 2.06
N LEU A 35 -0.25 -20.14 1.70
CA LEU A 35 -0.27 -19.01 2.64
C LEU A 35 -1.48 -19.07 3.58
N ASP A 36 -1.31 -18.55 4.78
CA ASP A 36 -2.39 -18.34 5.75
C ASP A 36 -2.96 -16.93 5.64
N LEU A 37 -2.13 -15.96 5.19
CA LEU A 37 -2.50 -14.59 4.91
C LEU A 37 -1.76 -14.09 3.67
N LEU A 38 -2.48 -13.57 2.69
CA LEU A 38 -1.96 -12.90 1.52
C LEU A 38 -2.42 -11.43 1.53
N LEU A 39 -1.46 -10.50 1.56
CA LEU A 39 -1.70 -9.07 1.40
C LEU A 39 -1.14 -8.63 0.04
N ILE A 40 -2.01 -8.08 -0.80
CA ILE A 40 -1.63 -7.55 -2.12
C ILE A 40 -1.97 -6.07 -2.18
N ASP A 41 -0.96 -5.29 -2.47
CA ASP A 41 -1.05 -3.85 -2.59
C ASP A 41 -1.21 -3.43 -4.05
N ASP A 42 -2.00 -2.38 -4.29
CA ASP A 42 -2.20 -1.78 -5.61
C ASP A 42 -2.76 -2.75 -6.67
N ILE A 43 -3.89 -3.42 -6.37
CA ILE A 43 -4.52 -4.39 -7.29
C ILE A 43 -4.94 -3.80 -8.63
N GLN A 44 -5.05 -2.46 -8.77
CA GLN A 44 -5.28 -1.80 -10.05
C GLN A 44 -4.20 -2.14 -11.09
N SER A 45 -3.01 -2.56 -10.68
CA SER A 45 -1.95 -3.05 -11.57
C SER A 45 -2.32 -4.35 -12.32
N LEU A 46 -3.34 -5.09 -11.86
CA LEU A 46 -3.90 -6.24 -12.57
C LEU A 46 -4.79 -5.83 -13.76
N SER A 47 -5.18 -4.55 -13.84
CA SER A 47 -5.98 -4.01 -14.95
C SER A 47 -5.24 -4.08 -16.28
N GLY A 48 -6.00 -4.09 -17.39
CA GLY A 48 -5.44 -4.13 -18.73
C GLY A 48 -5.46 -5.54 -19.35
N ARG A 49 -4.76 -5.72 -20.47
CA ARG A 49 -4.77 -6.97 -21.26
C ARG A 49 -3.81 -8.04 -20.69
N LYS A 50 -4.01 -8.42 -19.44
CA LYS A 50 -3.16 -9.40 -18.70
C LYS A 50 -3.94 -10.69 -18.40
N VAL A 51 -4.63 -11.23 -19.38
CA VAL A 51 -5.61 -12.33 -19.20
C VAL A 51 -5.03 -13.50 -18.41
N GLN A 52 -3.85 -13.99 -18.77
CA GLN A 52 -3.25 -15.15 -18.08
C GLN A 52 -2.93 -14.85 -16.60
N THR A 53 -2.44 -13.67 -16.31
CA THR A 53 -2.15 -13.24 -14.92
C THR A 53 -3.43 -13.06 -14.13
N GLN A 54 -4.46 -12.48 -14.74
CA GLN A 54 -5.77 -12.31 -14.12
C GLN A 54 -6.42 -13.67 -13.80
N ASP A 55 -6.27 -14.65 -14.70
CA ASP A 55 -6.75 -16.01 -14.50
C ASP A 55 -6.02 -16.71 -13.36
N GLU A 56 -4.69 -16.61 -13.29
CA GLU A 56 -3.94 -17.21 -12.18
C GLU A 56 -4.22 -16.50 -10.85
N PHE A 57 -4.38 -15.16 -10.87
CA PHE A 57 -4.78 -14.43 -9.67
C PHE A 57 -6.15 -14.90 -9.16
N PHE A 58 -7.13 -15.06 -10.06
CA PHE A 58 -8.44 -15.60 -9.72
C PHE A 58 -8.36 -17.00 -9.11
N ASN A 59 -7.52 -17.87 -9.70
CA ASN A 59 -7.32 -19.23 -9.19
C ASN A 59 -6.65 -19.24 -7.82
N THR A 60 -5.66 -18.39 -7.61
CA THR A 60 -4.97 -18.22 -6.32
C THR A 60 -5.94 -17.69 -5.27
N PHE A 61 -6.71 -16.65 -5.60
CA PHE A 61 -7.74 -16.10 -4.71
C PHE A 61 -8.73 -17.19 -4.26
N ASN A 62 -9.30 -17.94 -5.23
CA ASN A 62 -10.25 -19.00 -4.91
C ASN A 62 -9.61 -20.11 -4.06
N ALA A 63 -8.39 -20.49 -4.34
CA ALA A 63 -7.70 -21.53 -3.56
C ALA A 63 -7.52 -21.10 -2.09
N LEU A 64 -7.15 -19.87 -1.84
CA LEU A 64 -7.04 -19.32 -0.49
C LEU A 64 -8.39 -19.17 0.19
N HIS A 65 -9.35 -18.56 -0.49
CA HIS A 65 -10.70 -18.34 0.03
C HIS A 65 -11.40 -19.65 0.41
N ASN A 66 -11.35 -20.66 -0.47
CA ASN A 66 -12.00 -21.96 -0.23
C ASN A 66 -11.34 -22.73 0.93
N ASN A 67 -10.10 -22.40 1.27
CA ASN A 67 -9.40 -22.98 2.43
C ASN A 67 -9.47 -22.08 3.67
N ASN A 68 -10.41 -21.11 3.70
CA ASN A 68 -10.61 -20.17 4.81
C ASN A 68 -9.33 -19.39 5.19
N LYS A 69 -8.51 -19.05 4.18
CA LYS A 69 -7.32 -18.21 4.37
C LYS A 69 -7.67 -16.74 4.21
N GLN A 70 -6.94 -15.88 4.90
CA GLN A 70 -7.19 -14.45 4.86
C GLN A 70 -6.53 -13.83 3.63
N ILE A 71 -7.28 -12.94 2.96
CA ILE A 71 -6.79 -12.12 1.85
C ILE A 71 -7.10 -10.66 2.19
N VAL A 72 -6.11 -9.78 2.01
CA VAL A 72 -6.27 -8.32 2.12
C VAL A 72 -5.77 -7.71 0.83
N LEU A 73 -6.59 -6.87 0.22
CA LEU A 73 -6.30 -6.18 -1.04
C LEU A 73 -6.40 -4.67 -0.82
N THR A 74 -5.50 -3.91 -1.42
CA THR A 74 -5.63 -2.45 -1.52
C THR A 74 -5.78 -2.02 -2.97
N SER A 75 -6.42 -0.88 -3.19
CA SER A 75 -6.61 -0.28 -4.51
C SER A 75 -6.72 1.23 -4.40
N ASP A 76 -6.33 1.96 -5.44
CA ASP A 76 -6.53 3.41 -5.58
C ASP A 76 -7.98 3.77 -5.96
N ARG A 77 -8.81 2.79 -6.28
CA ARG A 77 -10.21 2.96 -6.68
C ARG A 77 -11.04 1.72 -6.36
N ARG A 78 -12.36 1.84 -6.43
CA ARG A 78 -13.27 0.73 -6.18
C ARG A 78 -13.14 -0.36 -7.25
N PRO A 79 -13.43 -1.63 -6.91
CA PRO A 79 -13.34 -2.75 -7.86
C PRO A 79 -14.11 -2.53 -9.16
N GLU A 80 -15.29 -1.89 -9.09
CA GLU A 80 -16.16 -1.62 -10.25
C GLU A 80 -15.57 -0.57 -11.20
N GLN A 81 -14.60 0.21 -10.75
CA GLN A 81 -13.90 1.24 -11.51
C GLN A 81 -12.60 0.73 -12.16
N LEU A 82 -12.25 -0.54 -11.91
CA LEU A 82 -11.06 -1.16 -12.48
C LEU A 82 -11.36 -1.61 -13.93
N GLU A 83 -10.76 -0.92 -14.88
CA GLU A 83 -10.97 -1.19 -16.30
C GLU A 83 -10.29 -2.49 -16.76
N ASN A 84 -10.90 -3.19 -17.72
CA ASN A 84 -10.35 -4.42 -18.31
C ASN A 84 -10.01 -5.52 -17.29
N LEU A 85 -10.78 -5.60 -16.21
CA LEU A 85 -10.82 -6.74 -15.31
C LEU A 85 -12.02 -7.63 -15.63
N PRO A 86 -11.87 -8.96 -15.66
CA PRO A 86 -13.01 -9.86 -15.79
C PRO A 86 -14.01 -9.66 -14.64
N GLU A 87 -15.31 -9.67 -14.95
CA GLU A 87 -16.39 -9.49 -13.96
C GLU A 87 -16.26 -10.44 -12.77
N ARG A 88 -15.77 -11.65 -13.00
CA ARG A 88 -15.53 -12.64 -11.94
C ARG A 88 -14.50 -12.17 -10.90
N LEU A 89 -13.48 -11.38 -11.30
CA LEU A 89 -12.50 -10.79 -10.38
C LEU A 89 -13.12 -9.60 -9.62
N VAL A 90 -13.83 -8.72 -10.32
CA VAL A 90 -14.55 -7.60 -9.70
C VAL A 90 -15.49 -8.12 -8.61
N THR A 91 -16.26 -9.16 -8.90
CA THR A 91 -17.13 -9.81 -7.93
C THR A 91 -16.36 -10.35 -6.72
N ARG A 92 -15.19 -10.96 -6.93
CA ARG A 92 -14.35 -11.47 -5.83
C ARG A 92 -13.80 -10.36 -4.96
N PHE A 93 -13.36 -9.25 -5.57
CA PHE A 93 -12.84 -8.10 -4.84
C PHE A 93 -13.91 -7.42 -3.99
N SER A 94 -15.17 -7.45 -4.45
CA SER A 94 -16.31 -6.93 -3.70
C SER A 94 -16.82 -7.89 -2.60
N TRP A 95 -16.25 -9.10 -2.48
CA TRP A 95 -16.58 -10.02 -1.41
C TRP A 95 -15.89 -9.62 -0.10
N GLY A 96 -16.62 -9.74 0.99
CA GLY A 96 -16.08 -9.43 2.32
C GLY A 96 -16.25 -7.96 2.69
N LEU A 97 -15.36 -7.47 3.54
CA LEU A 97 -15.41 -6.09 4.04
C LEU A 97 -14.62 -5.17 3.11
N THR A 98 -15.31 -4.19 2.54
CA THR A 98 -14.67 -3.08 1.82
C THR A 98 -14.79 -1.82 2.66
N THR A 99 -13.68 -1.10 2.85
CA THR A 99 -13.63 0.16 3.57
C THR A 99 -12.80 1.18 2.78
N ASP A 100 -13.22 2.45 2.85
CA ASP A 100 -12.51 3.55 2.24
C ASP A 100 -11.48 4.12 3.23
N ILE A 101 -10.31 4.50 2.73
CA ILE A 101 -9.32 5.30 3.47
C ILE A 101 -9.34 6.69 2.86
N THR A 102 -9.85 7.65 3.63
CA THR A 102 -9.92 9.06 3.22
C THR A 102 -8.67 9.83 3.67
N PRO A 103 -8.33 10.95 3.00
CA PRO A 103 -7.30 11.85 3.52
C PRO A 103 -7.57 12.23 4.98
N PRO A 104 -6.54 12.33 5.82
CA PRO A 104 -6.70 12.69 7.23
C PRO A 104 -7.18 14.14 7.37
N ASP A 105 -8.02 14.41 8.36
CA ASP A 105 -8.38 15.76 8.76
C ASP A 105 -7.19 16.50 9.40
N PHE A 106 -7.37 17.80 9.69
CA PHE A 106 -6.29 18.64 10.20
C PHE A 106 -5.73 18.13 11.54
N GLU A 107 -6.58 17.71 12.46
CA GLU A 107 -6.15 17.20 13.77
C GLU A 107 -5.40 15.88 13.65
N THR A 108 -5.87 14.99 12.78
CA THR A 108 -5.19 13.73 12.47
C THR A 108 -3.83 13.98 11.81
N ARG A 109 -3.70 14.98 10.92
CA ARG A 109 -2.39 15.35 10.34
C ARG A 109 -1.41 15.84 11.40
N ILE A 110 -1.86 16.67 12.34
CA ILE A 110 -1.03 17.09 13.49
C ILE A 110 -0.57 15.88 14.31
N ALA A 111 -1.47 14.95 14.61
CA ALA A 111 -1.12 13.73 15.35
C ALA A 111 -0.09 12.87 14.60
N ILE A 112 -0.26 12.70 13.28
CA ILE A 112 0.72 11.99 12.42
C ILE A 112 2.08 12.67 12.44
N LEU A 113 2.12 14.01 12.26
CA LEU A 113 3.37 14.78 12.28
C LEU A 113 4.07 14.65 13.62
N ASN A 114 3.36 14.82 14.73
CA ASN A 114 3.94 14.65 16.07
C ASN A 114 4.54 13.26 16.25
N SER A 115 3.80 12.19 15.91
CA SER A 115 4.31 10.83 16.01
C SER A 115 5.56 10.59 15.14
N LYS A 116 5.60 11.17 13.93
CA LYS A 116 6.75 11.03 13.03
C LYS A 116 7.97 11.83 13.46
N THR A 117 7.78 12.94 14.17
CA THR A 117 8.86 13.78 14.68
C THR A 117 9.46 13.25 15.98
N GLU A 118 8.77 12.40 16.74
CA GLU A 118 9.29 11.75 17.95
C GLU A 118 10.56 10.92 17.70
N ASP A 119 10.67 10.32 16.52
CA ASP A 119 11.81 9.49 16.12
C ASP A 119 12.96 10.31 15.46
N LEU A 120 12.79 11.63 15.35
CA LEU A 120 13.79 12.51 14.74
C LEU A 120 14.68 13.19 15.81
N ASP A 121 15.95 13.41 15.47
CA ASP A 121 16.91 14.11 16.31
C ASP A 121 16.68 15.65 16.37
N TYR A 122 15.53 16.13 15.91
CA TYR A 122 15.18 17.55 15.79
C TYR A 122 13.95 17.87 16.63
N HIS A 123 13.94 19.05 17.23
CA HIS A 123 12.79 19.58 17.95
C HIS A 123 11.95 20.47 17.03
N PHE A 124 10.73 20.05 16.73
CA PHE A 124 9.75 20.84 15.99
C PHE A 124 8.91 21.66 16.96
N GLN A 125 8.78 22.96 16.71
CA GLN A 125 7.85 23.77 17.51
C GLN A 125 6.38 23.46 17.15
N PRO A 126 5.45 23.60 18.10
CA PRO A 126 4.04 23.28 17.86
C PRO A 126 3.42 24.07 16.69
N ASP A 127 3.77 25.34 16.55
CA ASP A 127 3.32 26.20 15.44
C ASP A 127 3.86 25.72 14.07
N THR A 128 5.04 25.14 14.05
CA THR A 128 5.61 24.53 12.84
C THR A 128 4.84 23.28 12.44
N ILE A 129 4.45 22.45 13.39
CA ILE A 129 3.62 21.26 13.15
C ILE A 129 2.25 21.68 12.60
N GLU A 130 1.62 22.68 13.22
CA GLU A 130 0.32 23.22 12.75
C GLU A 130 0.43 23.81 11.34
N TYR A 131 1.51 24.56 11.06
CA TYR A 131 1.76 25.12 9.75
C TYR A 131 1.92 24.02 8.69
N LEU A 132 2.72 23.00 8.94
CA LEU A 132 2.91 21.87 8.03
C LEU A 132 1.59 21.11 7.80
N ALA A 133 0.82 20.86 8.86
CA ALA A 133 -0.49 20.24 8.75
C ALA A 133 -1.48 21.05 7.90
N GLY A 134 -1.34 22.37 7.88
CA GLY A 134 -2.16 23.27 7.06
C GLY A 134 -1.73 23.33 5.60
N GLN A 135 -0.44 23.13 5.30
CA GLN A 135 0.10 23.22 3.93
C GLN A 135 -0.12 21.94 3.11
N PHE A 136 -0.14 20.79 3.77
CA PHE A 136 -0.21 19.47 3.09
C PHE A 136 -1.50 18.77 3.50
N ASP A 137 -2.55 18.96 2.73
CA ASP A 137 -3.88 18.41 2.98
C ASP A 137 -4.27 17.22 2.10
N SER A 138 -3.47 16.95 1.07
CA SER A 138 -3.82 15.97 0.03
C SER A 138 -3.56 14.53 0.47
N ASN A 139 -2.41 14.24 1.09
CA ASN A 139 -2.05 12.88 1.50
C ASN A 139 -0.87 12.86 2.50
N VAL A 140 -0.78 11.74 3.24
CA VAL A 140 0.27 11.54 4.25
C VAL A 140 1.69 11.45 3.65
N ARG A 141 1.82 11.00 2.39
CA ARG A 141 3.15 10.89 1.74
C ARG A 141 3.77 12.26 1.52
N GLU A 142 2.97 13.29 1.22
CA GLU A 142 3.46 14.67 1.11
C GLU A 142 3.91 15.22 2.46
N LEU A 143 3.18 14.94 3.54
CA LEU A 143 3.61 15.26 4.90
C LEU A 143 4.96 14.63 5.26
N GLU A 144 5.12 13.33 4.97
CA GLU A 144 6.38 12.61 5.20
C GLU A 144 7.51 13.13 4.31
N GLY A 145 7.22 13.49 3.07
CA GLY A 145 8.16 14.12 2.16
C GLY A 145 8.67 15.44 2.72
N ALA A 146 7.77 16.32 3.13
CA ALA A 146 8.10 17.61 3.72
C ALA A 146 8.96 17.46 4.99
N LEU A 147 8.62 16.51 5.89
CA LEU A 147 9.46 16.24 7.08
C LEU A 147 10.88 15.80 6.72
N LYS A 148 11.04 14.96 5.69
CA LYS A 148 12.37 14.53 5.22
C LYS A 148 13.18 15.69 4.67
N ASP A 149 12.56 16.55 3.85
CA ASP A 149 13.21 17.69 3.25
C ASP A 149 13.66 18.70 4.33
N ILE A 150 12.77 19.01 5.28
CA ILE A 150 13.07 19.90 6.41
C ILE A 150 14.19 19.31 7.28
N SER A 151 14.14 18.01 7.58
CA SER A 151 15.19 17.34 8.36
C SER A 151 16.54 17.39 7.66
N LEU A 152 16.56 17.21 6.33
CA LEU A 152 17.79 17.36 5.54
C LEU A 152 18.32 18.79 5.58
N MET A 153 17.44 19.79 5.42
CA MET A 153 17.83 21.21 5.53
C MET A 153 18.37 21.55 6.92
N ALA A 154 17.71 21.08 7.98
CA ALA A 154 18.15 21.28 9.36
C ALA A 154 19.54 20.69 9.59
N LYS A 155 19.79 19.49 9.06
CA LYS A 155 21.12 18.85 9.13
C LYS A 155 22.20 19.68 8.42
N VAL A 156 21.91 20.16 7.20
CA VAL A 156 22.87 20.98 6.44
C VAL A 156 23.15 22.30 7.13
N LYS A 157 22.14 22.94 7.71
CA LYS A 157 22.25 24.21 8.43
C LYS A 157 22.72 24.05 9.88
N GLN A 158 22.88 22.83 10.39
CA GLN A 158 23.23 22.51 11.79
C GLN A 158 22.24 23.10 12.80
N ILE A 159 20.95 23.02 12.51
CA ILE A 159 19.85 23.54 13.32
C ILE A 159 19.19 22.38 14.05
N ASN A 160 19.02 22.49 15.38
CA ASN A 160 18.37 21.48 16.21
C ASN A 160 16.89 21.79 16.50
N THR A 161 16.48 23.05 16.38
CA THR A 161 15.09 23.47 16.60
C THR A 161 14.52 24.05 15.31
N ILE A 162 13.41 23.48 14.86
CA ILE A 162 12.75 23.84 13.60
C ILE A 162 11.57 24.73 13.90
N THR A 163 11.55 25.88 13.25
CA THR A 163 10.51 26.91 13.33
C THR A 163 9.94 27.19 11.95
N VAL A 164 8.80 27.90 11.87
CA VAL A 164 8.11 28.22 10.61
C VAL A 164 8.98 29.02 9.63
N ASP A 165 10.02 29.73 10.13
CA ASP A 165 10.88 30.62 9.32
C ASP A 165 12.06 29.89 8.64
N ILE A 166 12.20 28.59 8.81
CA ILE A 166 13.25 27.75 8.20
C ILE A 166 12.80 27.21 6.86
#